data_2cf0ccf87226157c68759221c5aa7e5d
#
_entry.id   2cf0ccf87226157c68759221c5aa7e5d
#
_cell.length_a   1.000
_cell.length_b   1.000
_cell.length_c   1.000
_cell.angle_alpha   90.00
_cell.angle_beta   90.00
_cell.angle_gamma   90.00
#
_symmetry.space_group_name_H-M   'P 1'
#
loop_
_entity.id
_entity.type
_entity.pdbx_description
1 polymer ?
#
loop_
_entity_poly.entity_id
_entity_poly.type
_entity_poly.pdbx_seq_one_letter_code
_entity_poly.pdbx_strand_id
1 'polypeptide(L)'
;MRDDLDVVFREVGLRDGLQIIKTFFPTDQKIAWVKAVAAAGVPIAQVTSFVPPKVLPQFTDAAEVCEAARKIDGLCVSVLVPNLKGAERAVASGAHELGFIA
;
A
#
# COMPACT_ATOMS: atom_id res chain seq x y z
N MET A 1 16.22 -2.78 -3.19
CA MET A 1 16.10 -4.03 -2.42
C MET A 1 17.47 -4.62 -2.20
N ARG A 2 17.71 -5.22 -1.07
CA ARG A 2 19.02 -5.77 -0.72
C ARG A 2 19.15 -7.20 -1.26
N ASP A 3 20.21 -7.45 -2.02
CA ASP A 3 20.44 -8.76 -2.63
C ASP A 3 21.15 -9.74 -1.71
N ASP A 4 21.67 -9.25 -0.57
CA ASP A 4 22.42 -10.03 0.40
C ASP A 4 21.54 -10.73 1.44
N LEU A 5 20.22 -10.63 1.31
CA LEU A 5 19.26 -11.21 2.25
C LEU A 5 18.63 -12.48 1.68
N ASP A 6 18.59 -13.53 2.51
CA ASP A 6 17.86 -14.77 2.18
C ASP A 6 16.35 -14.58 2.22
N VAL A 7 15.88 -13.62 3.03
CA VAL A 7 14.44 -13.32 3.21
C VAL A 7 14.23 -11.82 3.13
N VAL A 8 13.19 -11.42 2.39
CA VAL A 8 12.77 -10.01 2.30
C VAL A 8 11.44 -9.86 3.01
N PHE A 9 11.38 -8.96 3.98
CA PHE A 9 10.15 -8.66 4.70
C PHE A 9 9.22 -7.80 3.87
N ARG A 10 7.94 -8.17 3.86
CA ARG A 10 6.89 -7.41 3.21
C ARG A 10 5.80 -7.12 4.25
N GLU A 11 5.55 -5.85 4.53
CA GLU A 11 4.51 -5.42 5.46
C GLU A 11 3.18 -5.31 4.73
N VAL A 12 2.15 -5.98 5.21
CA VAL A 12 0.82 -6.00 4.57
C VAL A 12 -0.31 -5.52 5.49
N GLY A 13 0.01 -5.08 6.71
CA GLY A 13 -1.00 -4.67 7.69
C GLY A 13 -1.91 -3.56 7.19
N LEU A 14 -1.36 -2.60 6.46
CA LEU A 14 -2.12 -1.47 5.89
C LEU A 14 -3.11 -1.89 4.81
N ARG A 15 -2.92 -3.05 4.19
CA ARG A 15 -3.87 -3.57 3.22
C ARG A 15 -4.69 -4.70 3.84
N ASP A 16 -4.03 -5.78 4.29
CA ASP A 16 -4.70 -6.96 4.79
C ASP A 16 -5.41 -6.70 6.11
N GLY A 17 -4.74 -6.06 7.05
CA GLY A 17 -5.32 -5.74 8.36
C GLY A 17 -6.51 -4.80 8.26
N LEU A 18 -6.40 -3.74 7.46
CA LEU A 18 -7.48 -2.77 7.30
C LEU A 18 -8.65 -3.29 6.48
N GLN A 19 -8.41 -4.29 5.62
CA GLN A 19 -9.46 -4.85 4.78
C GLN A 19 -10.57 -5.51 5.60
N ILE A 20 -10.25 -6.06 6.75
CA ILE A 20 -11.22 -6.73 7.61
C ILE A 20 -11.89 -5.79 8.62
N ILE A 21 -11.42 -4.54 8.71
CA ILE A 21 -12.00 -3.53 9.60
C ILE A 21 -13.06 -2.75 8.83
N LYS A 22 -14.28 -2.67 9.38
CA LYS A 22 -15.38 -1.97 8.73
C LYS A 22 -15.34 -0.46 8.92
N THR A 23 -14.62 0.02 9.92
CA THR A 23 -14.48 1.44 10.21
C THR A 23 -13.36 2.04 9.37
N PHE A 24 -13.62 3.22 8.77
CA PHE A 24 -12.60 3.92 8.01
C PHE A 24 -11.45 4.37 8.93
N PHE A 25 -10.24 3.98 8.58
CA PHE A 25 -9.04 4.41 9.30
C PHE A 25 -8.54 5.72 8.67
N PRO A 26 -8.33 6.79 9.45
CA PRO A 26 -7.96 8.10 8.88
C PRO A 26 -6.71 8.07 8.02
N THR A 27 -6.75 8.82 6.92
CA THR A 27 -5.66 8.87 5.93
C THR A 27 -4.32 9.27 6.55
N ASP A 28 -4.32 10.29 7.41
CA ASP A 28 -3.10 10.76 8.05
C ASP A 28 -2.48 9.72 8.97
N GLN A 29 -3.30 8.90 9.62
CA GLN A 29 -2.82 7.80 10.45
C GLN A 29 -2.24 6.67 9.59
N LYS A 30 -2.82 6.40 8.43
CA LYS A 30 -2.28 5.43 7.48
C LYS A 30 -0.90 5.88 7.00
N ILE A 31 -0.75 7.14 6.67
CA ILE A 31 0.51 7.71 6.21
C ILE A 31 1.56 7.64 7.33
N ALA A 32 1.17 7.96 8.55
CA ALA A 32 2.06 7.83 9.71
C ALA A 32 2.52 6.38 9.91
N TRP A 33 1.63 5.42 9.73
CA TRP A 33 1.95 4.00 9.81
C TRP A 33 2.99 3.61 8.74
N VAL A 34 2.79 4.04 7.49
CA VAL A 34 3.75 3.79 6.41
C VAL A 34 5.13 4.34 6.76
N LYS A 35 5.18 5.56 7.27
CA LYS A 35 6.44 6.20 7.68
C LYS A 35 7.12 5.41 8.80
N ALA A 36 6.36 4.93 9.77
CA ALA A 36 6.89 4.13 10.87
C ALA A 36 7.47 2.81 10.37
N VAL A 37 6.78 2.14 9.44
CA VAL A 37 7.23 0.90 8.83
C VAL A 37 8.55 1.12 8.07
N ALA A 38 8.62 2.19 7.29
CA ALA A 38 9.83 2.52 6.55
C ALA A 38 10.99 2.85 7.50
N ALA A 39 10.73 3.60 8.57
CA ALA A 39 11.73 3.96 9.57
C ALA A 39 12.27 2.73 10.30
N ALA A 40 11.46 1.68 10.43
CA ALA A 40 11.87 0.41 11.03
C ALA A 40 12.75 -0.44 10.09
N GLY A 41 12.96 0.01 8.85
CA GLY A 41 13.82 -0.68 7.89
C GLY A 41 13.13 -1.73 7.05
N VAL A 42 11.80 -1.78 7.04
CA VAL A 42 11.05 -2.71 6.19
C VAL A 42 11.17 -2.25 4.73
N PRO A 43 11.68 -3.11 3.82
CA PRO A 43 11.96 -2.67 2.45
C PRO A 43 10.75 -2.57 1.54
N ILE A 44 9.69 -3.35 1.81
CA ILE A 44 8.49 -3.40 0.97
C ILE A 44 7.27 -3.29 1.86
N ALA A 45 6.37 -2.35 1.53
CA ALA A 45 5.10 -2.23 2.23
C ALA A 45 3.94 -2.25 1.22
N GLN A 46 2.98 -3.12 1.45
CA GLN A 46 1.72 -3.12 0.71
C GLN A 46 0.80 -2.13 1.40
N VAL A 47 0.77 -0.90 0.88
CA VAL A 47 0.21 0.25 1.62
C VAL A 47 -1.29 0.41 1.47
N THR A 48 -1.87 -0.13 0.40
CA THR A 48 -3.29 0.04 0.13
C THR A 48 -3.78 -0.91 -0.96
N SER A 49 -5.07 -0.80 -1.27
CA SER A 49 -5.71 -1.57 -2.35
C SER A 49 -6.55 -0.63 -3.20
N PHE A 50 -6.46 -0.77 -4.53
CA PHE A 50 -7.22 0.03 -5.47
C PHE A 50 -8.51 -0.67 -5.90
N VAL A 51 -9.26 -1.14 -4.91
CA VAL A 51 -10.60 -1.70 -5.15
C VAL A 51 -11.63 -0.58 -5.23
N PRO A 52 -12.79 -0.82 -5.89
CA PRO A 52 -13.85 0.18 -5.90
C PRO A 52 -14.30 0.54 -4.48
N PRO A 53 -14.50 1.85 -4.18
CA PRO A 53 -14.93 2.27 -2.85
C PRO A 53 -16.24 1.64 -2.38
N LYS A 54 -17.10 1.23 -3.31
CA LYS A 54 -18.35 0.54 -2.98
C LYS A 54 -18.10 -0.82 -2.33
N VAL A 55 -16.98 -1.47 -2.67
CA VAL A 55 -16.62 -2.79 -2.17
C VAL A 55 -15.91 -2.68 -0.82
N LEU A 56 -14.90 -1.83 -0.76
CA LEU A 56 -14.11 -1.61 0.45
C LEU A 56 -13.94 -0.10 0.69
N PRO A 57 -14.91 0.54 1.38
CA PRO A 57 -14.85 1.99 1.63
C PRO A 57 -13.59 2.43 2.40
N GLN A 58 -13.00 1.54 3.18
CA GLN A 58 -11.78 1.85 3.94
C GLN A 58 -10.57 2.15 3.06
N PHE A 59 -10.63 1.87 1.75
CA PHE A 59 -9.58 2.20 0.80
C PHE A 59 -9.94 3.32 -0.16
N THR A 60 -10.92 4.16 0.21
CA THR A 60 -11.33 5.32 -0.59
C THR A 60 -10.16 6.29 -0.85
N ASP A 61 -9.21 6.36 0.08
CA ASP A 61 -8.04 7.22 0.03
C ASP A 61 -6.79 6.52 -0.56
N ALA A 62 -6.97 5.46 -1.34
CA ALA A 62 -5.87 4.66 -1.86
C ALA A 62 -4.82 5.50 -2.61
N ALA A 63 -5.26 6.41 -3.49
CA ALA A 63 -4.35 7.25 -4.25
C ALA A 63 -3.50 8.14 -3.34
N GLU A 64 -4.13 8.77 -2.34
CA GLU A 64 -3.44 9.68 -1.41
C GLU A 64 -2.39 8.94 -0.59
N VAL A 65 -2.72 7.76 -0.08
CA VAL A 65 -1.80 6.93 0.69
C VAL A 65 -0.62 6.48 -0.18
N CYS A 66 -0.90 6.03 -1.40
CA CYS A 66 0.14 5.59 -2.33
C CYS A 66 1.09 6.74 -2.70
N GLU A 67 0.54 7.90 -3.02
CA GLU A 67 1.33 9.07 -3.38
C GLU A 67 2.23 9.56 -2.24
N ALA A 68 1.74 9.51 -1.01
CA ALA A 68 2.53 9.86 0.16
C ALA A 68 3.64 8.83 0.39
N ALA A 69 3.32 7.55 0.25
CA ALA A 69 4.28 6.47 0.49
C ALA A 69 5.43 6.49 -0.53
N ARG A 70 5.14 6.78 -1.79
CA ARG A 70 6.17 6.78 -2.84
C ARG A 70 7.25 7.85 -2.62
N LYS A 71 6.97 8.86 -1.82
CA LYS A 71 7.95 9.92 -1.50
C LYS A 71 8.97 9.48 -0.46
N ILE A 72 8.79 8.32 0.15
CA ILE A 72 9.70 7.81 1.17
C ILE A 72 10.86 7.08 0.49
N ASP A 73 12.07 7.57 0.71
CA ASP A 73 13.28 6.95 0.15
C ASP A 73 13.49 5.56 0.72
N GLY A 74 13.87 4.63 -0.14
CA GLY A 74 14.20 3.27 0.26
C GLY A 74 13.03 2.33 0.46
N LEU A 75 11.80 2.83 0.33
CA LEU A 75 10.59 2.00 0.45
C LEU A 75 10.07 1.60 -0.91
N CYS A 76 9.88 0.30 -1.13
CA CYS A 76 9.17 -0.21 -2.29
C CYS A 76 7.67 -0.19 -1.96
N VAL A 77 6.92 0.63 -2.67
CA VAL A 77 5.48 0.78 -2.45
C VAL A 77 4.74 -0.24 -3.28
N SER A 78 4.12 -1.21 -2.61
CA SER A 78 3.30 -2.25 -3.22
C SER A 78 1.82 -1.95 -2.97
N VAL A 79 0.97 -2.24 -3.94
CA VAL A 79 -0.47 -2.09 -3.81
C VAL A 79 -1.17 -3.29 -4.44
N LEU A 80 -2.37 -3.57 -3.96
CA LEU A 80 -3.20 -4.63 -4.51
C LEU A 80 -4.20 -4.03 -5.50
N VAL A 81 -4.36 -4.68 -6.66
CA VAL A 81 -5.30 -4.21 -7.70
C VAL A 81 -6.18 -5.37 -8.16
N PRO A 82 -7.49 -5.15 -8.34
CA PRO A 82 -8.41 -6.21 -8.76
C PRO A 82 -8.53 -6.36 -10.28
N ASN A 83 -8.16 -5.32 -11.03
CA ASN A 83 -8.39 -5.29 -12.48
C ASN A 83 -7.51 -4.22 -13.14
N LEU A 84 -7.64 -4.10 -14.48
CA LEU A 84 -6.86 -3.13 -15.24
C LEU A 84 -7.10 -1.68 -14.80
N LYS A 85 -8.33 -1.31 -14.50
CA LYS A 85 -8.64 0.05 -14.05
C LYS A 85 -7.95 0.38 -12.74
N GLY A 86 -7.94 -0.56 -11.80
CA GLY A 86 -7.19 -0.41 -10.56
C GLY A 86 -5.69 -0.29 -10.80
N ALA A 87 -5.15 -1.07 -11.73
CA ALA A 87 -3.75 -1.00 -12.10
C ALA A 87 -3.39 0.37 -12.70
N GLU A 88 -4.24 0.92 -13.55
CA GLU A 88 -4.02 2.26 -14.13
C GLU A 88 -3.98 3.34 -13.04
N ARG A 89 -4.89 3.26 -12.07
CA ARG A 89 -4.91 4.20 -10.93
C ARG A 89 -3.65 4.06 -10.07
N ALA A 90 -3.21 2.84 -9.84
CA ALA A 90 -2.02 2.57 -9.06
C ALA A 90 -0.76 3.14 -9.73
N VAL A 91 -0.62 2.94 -11.03
CA VAL A 91 0.50 3.49 -11.80
C VAL A 91 0.48 5.01 -11.75
N ALA A 92 -0.70 5.62 -11.93
CA ALA A 92 -0.86 7.07 -11.86
C ALA A 92 -0.48 7.63 -10.48
N SER A 93 -0.67 6.85 -9.43
CA SER A 93 -0.32 7.24 -8.05
C SER A 93 1.15 6.94 -7.70
N GLY A 94 1.89 6.32 -8.60
CA GLY A 94 3.33 6.09 -8.45
C GLY A 94 3.72 4.83 -7.70
N ALA A 95 2.85 3.82 -7.65
CA ALA A 95 3.18 2.53 -7.04
C ALA A 95 4.37 1.88 -7.75
N HIS A 96 5.25 1.24 -6.98
CA HIS A 96 6.42 0.54 -7.53
C HIS A 96 6.10 -0.90 -7.90
N GLU A 97 5.14 -1.51 -7.24
CA GLU A 97 4.78 -2.91 -7.42
C GLU A 97 3.25 -3.06 -7.35
N LEU A 98 2.71 -3.85 -8.28
CA LEU A 98 1.29 -4.16 -8.31
C LEU A 98 1.08 -5.65 -8.03
N GLY A 99 0.19 -5.96 -7.08
CA GLY A 99 -0.26 -7.33 -6.84
C GLY A 99 -1.68 -7.49 -7.38
N PHE A 100 -1.90 -8.52 -8.19
CA PHE A 100 -3.24 -8.79 -8.72
C PHE A 100 -3.97 -9.79 -7.84
N ILE A 101 -5.27 -9.55 -7.65
CA ILE A 101 -6.15 -10.48 -6.96
C ILE A 101 -6.61 -11.52 -7.99
N ALA A 102 -6.34 -12.78 -7.68
CA ALA A 102 -6.73 -13.88 -8.54
C ALA A 102 -8.23 -14.19 -8.40
#